data_71ba5971214e6fca433fbee583fb6c89
#
_entry.id   71ba5971214e6fca433fbee583fb6c89
#
_cell.length_a   1.000
_cell.length_b   1.000
_cell.length_c   1.000
_cell.angle_alpha   90.00
_cell.angle_beta   90.00
_cell.angle_gamma   90.00
#
_symmetry.space_group_name_H-M   'P 1'
#
loop_
_entity.id
_entity.type
_entity.pdbx_description
1 polymer ?
#
loop_
_entity_poly.entity_id
_entity_poly.type
_entity_poly.pdbx_seq_one_letter_code
_entity_poly.pdbx_strand_id
1 'polypeptide(L)'
;MITKQLSFITFDGYGEEVERTEQVRFLYSLPAIKMYEQRTGRNFFDDNQKALTAYTQLALSSGIDGKPTDLTDEEKITLMPLLMNPDFMNFLTEAIPCLYGEVENGRLIQNELTAETASLAPWFGDLIDIGFFSELFYEFNRSRAKVPQDRKKPQAKS
;
A
#
# COMPACT_ATOMS: atom_id res chain seq x y z
N MET A 1 -3.18 -7.39 7.38
CA MET A 1 -2.69 -6.06 7.80
C MET A 1 -1.19 -5.99 7.59
N ILE A 2 -0.73 -4.89 7.02
CA ILE A 2 0.69 -4.64 6.84
C ILE A 2 1.15 -3.68 7.93
N THR A 3 2.22 -4.04 8.64
CA THR A 3 2.85 -3.17 9.61
C THR A 3 4.26 -2.85 9.12
N LYS A 4 4.59 -1.58 9.06
CA LYS A 4 5.90 -1.09 8.63
C LYS A 4 6.53 -0.25 9.71
N GLN A 5 7.80 -0.48 9.96
CA GLN A 5 8.61 0.39 10.79
C GLN A 5 9.47 1.24 9.86
N LEU A 6 9.26 2.54 9.90
CA LEU A 6 9.91 3.49 9.02
C LEU A 6 10.89 4.34 9.80
N SER A 7 12.07 4.53 9.23
CA SER A 7 13.07 5.46 9.77
C SER A 7 13.22 6.63 8.82
N PHE A 8 13.12 7.84 9.34
CA PHE A 8 13.23 9.06 8.54
C PHE A 8 13.95 10.14 9.32
N ILE A 9 14.44 11.13 8.62
CA ILE A 9 15.17 12.24 9.21
C ILE A 9 14.26 13.45 9.30
N THR A 10 14.21 14.05 10.50
CA THR A 10 13.57 15.33 10.74
C THR A 10 14.63 16.32 11.26
N PHE A 11 14.22 17.56 11.44
CA PHE A 11 15.12 18.59 11.98
C PHE A 11 14.54 19.11 13.28
N ASP A 12 15.41 19.32 14.26
CA ASP A 12 15.02 19.92 15.53
C ASP A 12 14.88 21.44 15.42
N GLY A 13 14.58 22.11 16.54
CA GLY A 13 14.43 23.56 16.58
C GLY A 13 15.70 24.34 16.27
N TYR A 14 16.86 23.68 16.23
CA TYR A 14 18.16 24.26 15.90
C TYR A 14 18.63 23.91 14.50
N GLY A 15 17.81 23.21 13.72
CA GLY A 15 18.15 22.80 12.37
C GLY A 15 19.07 21.58 12.29
N GLU A 16 19.27 20.87 13.39
CA GLU A 16 20.07 19.65 13.41
C GLU A 16 19.23 18.43 13.01
N GLU A 17 19.86 17.47 12.33
CA GLU A 17 19.20 16.25 11.90
C GLU A 17 18.89 15.36 13.11
N VAL A 18 17.65 14.85 13.14
CA VAL A 18 17.21 13.90 14.15
C VAL A 18 16.60 12.71 13.41
N GLU A 19 17.12 11.51 13.66
CA GLU A 19 16.53 10.29 13.14
C GLU A 19 15.32 9.90 13.99
N ARG A 20 14.20 9.63 13.34
CA ARG A 20 12.97 9.17 13.98
C ARG A 20 12.52 7.87 13.37
N THR A 21 11.86 7.06 14.20
CA THR A 21 11.27 5.80 13.78
C THR A 21 9.79 5.81 14.14
N GLU A 22 8.94 5.48 13.16
CA GLU A 22 7.51 5.32 13.38
C GLU A 22 7.05 3.96 12.88
N GLN A 23 6.08 3.39 13.58
CA GLN A 23 5.40 2.19 13.14
C GLN A 23 4.06 2.59 12.53
N VAL A 24 3.86 2.24 11.26
CA VAL A 24 2.63 2.55 10.53
C VAL A 24 1.94 1.26 10.11
N ARG A 25 0.62 1.32 10.02
CA ARG A 25 -0.20 0.15 9.70
C ARG A 25 -1.14 0.45 8.56
N PHE A 26 -1.37 -0.58 7.73
CA PHE A 26 -2.27 -0.47 6.58
C PHE A 26 -3.17 -1.70 6.55
N LEU A 27 -4.45 -1.48 6.37
CA LEU A 27 -5.43 -2.56 6.33
C LEU A 27 -6.42 -2.34 5.22
N TYR A 28 -6.61 -3.36 4.39
CA TYR A 28 -7.72 -3.39 3.43
C TYR A 28 -9.00 -3.72 4.20
N SER A 29 -9.88 -2.76 4.28
CA SER A 29 -11.17 -2.89 4.95
C SER A 29 -12.25 -2.23 4.10
N LEU A 30 -13.49 -2.59 4.33
CA LEU A 30 -14.60 -1.96 3.62
C LEU A 30 -14.66 -0.45 3.86
N PRO A 31 -14.46 0.06 5.10
CA PRO A 31 -14.40 1.51 5.31
C PRO A 31 -13.28 2.19 4.51
N ALA A 32 -12.11 1.58 4.41
CA ALA A 32 -11.00 2.13 3.63
C ALA A 32 -11.34 2.21 2.14
N ILE A 33 -11.93 1.15 1.59
CA ILE A 33 -12.35 1.09 0.20
C ILE A 33 -13.42 2.14 -0.09
N LYS A 34 -14.41 2.26 0.79
CA LYS A 34 -15.45 3.28 0.64
C LYS A 34 -14.89 4.69 0.71
N MET A 35 -13.93 4.93 1.58
CA MET A 35 -13.26 6.22 1.65
C MET A 35 -12.55 6.56 0.35
N TYR A 36 -11.85 5.60 -0.24
CA TYR A 36 -11.19 5.79 -1.54
C TYR A 36 -12.21 6.22 -2.60
N GLU A 37 -13.35 5.52 -2.67
CA GLU A 37 -14.40 5.83 -3.64
C GLU A 37 -15.02 7.20 -3.41
N GLN A 38 -15.24 7.58 -2.15
CA GLN A 38 -15.77 8.90 -1.81
C GLN A 38 -14.80 10.03 -2.19
N ARG A 39 -13.51 9.81 -1.97
CA ARG A 39 -12.49 10.84 -2.22
C ARG A 39 -12.16 11.01 -3.68
N THR A 40 -12.11 9.92 -4.42
CA THR A 40 -11.70 9.95 -5.82
C THR A 40 -12.86 9.99 -6.80
N GLY A 41 -14.05 9.60 -6.37
CA GLY A 41 -15.20 9.41 -7.27
C GLY A 41 -15.04 8.22 -8.21
N ARG A 42 -14.06 7.36 -7.95
CA ARG A 42 -13.75 6.20 -8.79
C ARG A 42 -13.89 4.90 -8.01
N ASN A 43 -14.04 3.79 -8.73
CA ASN A 43 -14.14 2.47 -8.13
C ASN A 43 -12.73 1.96 -7.73
N PHE A 44 -12.60 1.56 -6.48
CA PHE A 44 -11.32 1.06 -5.94
C PHE A 44 -10.80 -0.14 -6.72
N PHE A 45 -11.67 -1.10 -7.01
CA PHE A 45 -11.26 -2.35 -7.67
C PHE A 45 -10.82 -2.11 -9.11
N ASP A 46 -11.48 -1.20 -9.81
CA ASP A 46 -11.09 -0.83 -11.18
C ASP A 46 -9.72 -0.17 -11.20
N ASP A 47 -9.48 0.76 -10.29
CA ASP A 47 -8.19 1.45 -10.20
C ASP A 47 -7.07 0.48 -9.76
N ASN A 48 -7.37 -0.41 -8.83
CA ASN A 48 -6.44 -1.45 -8.42
C ASN A 48 -6.09 -2.37 -9.61
N GLN A 49 -7.09 -2.73 -10.43
CA GLN A 49 -6.86 -3.56 -11.60
C GLN A 49 -5.99 -2.87 -12.64
N LYS A 50 -6.18 -1.58 -12.86
CA LYS A 50 -5.34 -0.81 -13.78
C LYS A 50 -3.89 -0.75 -13.30
N ALA A 51 -3.70 -0.50 -12.00
CA ALA A 51 -2.37 -0.49 -11.41
C ALA A 51 -1.69 -1.86 -11.50
N LEU A 52 -2.45 -2.93 -11.24
CA LEU A 52 -1.96 -4.29 -11.37
C LEU A 52 -1.57 -4.62 -12.80
N THR A 53 -2.37 -4.20 -13.77
CA THR A 53 -2.09 -4.42 -15.18
C THR A 53 -0.77 -3.73 -15.58
N ALA A 54 -0.57 -2.49 -15.16
CA ALA A 54 0.67 -1.76 -15.45
C ALA A 54 1.87 -2.48 -14.84
N TYR A 55 1.76 -2.91 -13.60
CA TYR A 55 2.81 -3.65 -12.92
C TYR A 55 3.13 -4.96 -13.64
N THR A 56 2.11 -5.75 -13.92
CA THR A 56 2.26 -7.07 -14.55
C THR A 56 2.85 -6.98 -15.94
N GLN A 57 2.41 -6.02 -16.75
CA GLN A 57 2.94 -5.83 -18.10
C GLN A 57 4.43 -5.51 -18.08
N LEU A 58 4.85 -4.62 -17.18
CA LEU A 58 6.27 -4.28 -17.09
C LEU A 58 7.09 -5.46 -16.55
N ALA A 59 6.60 -6.14 -15.53
CA ALA A 59 7.28 -7.30 -14.96
C ALA A 59 7.47 -8.40 -16.01
N LEU A 60 6.41 -8.75 -16.75
CA LEU A 60 6.50 -9.78 -17.79
C LEU A 60 7.45 -9.39 -18.92
N SER A 61 7.37 -8.14 -19.39
CA SER A 61 8.26 -7.67 -20.46
C SER A 61 9.72 -7.62 -20.03
N SER A 62 9.97 -7.53 -18.74
CA SER A 62 11.32 -7.48 -18.16
C SER A 62 11.81 -8.86 -17.68
N GLY A 63 11.00 -9.92 -17.83
CA GLY A 63 11.38 -11.26 -17.42
C GLY A 63 11.36 -11.47 -15.92
N ILE A 64 10.61 -10.65 -15.17
CA ILE A 64 10.48 -10.77 -13.72
C ILE A 64 9.32 -11.69 -13.41
N ASP A 65 9.59 -12.80 -12.73
CA ASP A 65 8.58 -13.78 -12.34
C ASP A 65 8.53 -14.04 -10.82
N GLY A 66 9.30 -13.27 -10.06
CA GLY A 66 9.32 -13.38 -8.61
C GLY A 66 8.04 -12.88 -7.95
N LYS A 67 7.81 -13.31 -6.72
CA LYS A 67 6.72 -12.77 -5.92
C LYS A 67 6.98 -11.31 -5.60
N PRO A 68 5.93 -10.47 -5.52
CA PRO A 68 6.12 -9.05 -5.21
C PRO A 68 6.91 -8.76 -3.94
N THR A 69 6.81 -9.62 -2.93
CA THR A 69 7.53 -9.46 -1.66
C THR A 69 8.99 -9.90 -1.72
N ASP A 70 9.39 -10.59 -2.76
CA ASP A 70 10.73 -11.18 -2.90
C ASP A 70 11.54 -10.51 -4.00
N LEU A 71 11.25 -9.26 -4.31
CA LEU A 71 11.97 -8.52 -5.35
C LEU A 71 13.41 -8.25 -4.94
N THR A 72 14.34 -8.55 -5.83
CA THR A 72 15.75 -8.17 -5.66
C THR A 72 15.92 -6.68 -5.93
N ASP A 73 17.06 -6.12 -5.53
CA ASP A 73 17.35 -4.71 -5.80
C ASP A 73 17.38 -4.42 -7.30
N GLU A 74 17.92 -5.33 -8.10
CA GLU A 74 17.94 -5.19 -9.57
C GLU A 74 16.54 -5.19 -10.15
N GLU A 75 15.66 -6.07 -9.66
CA GLU A 75 14.26 -6.12 -10.09
C GLU A 75 13.53 -4.84 -9.72
N LYS A 76 13.78 -4.30 -8.54
CA LYS A 76 13.20 -3.01 -8.13
C LYS A 76 13.63 -1.88 -9.05
N ILE A 77 14.91 -1.84 -9.42
CA ILE A 77 15.42 -0.84 -10.38
C ILE A 77 14.72 -0.98 -11.72
N THR A 78 14.55 -2.21 -12.19
CA THR A 78 13.88 -2.49 -13.47
C THR A 78 12.42 -2.02 -13.45
N LEU A 79 11.75 -2.09 -12.30
CA LEU A 79 10.36 -1.68 -12.14
C LEU A 79 10.18 -0.20 -11.84
N MET A 80 11.26 0.55 -11.62
CA MET A 80 11.17 1.98 -11.31
C MET A 80 10.39 2.82 -12.33
N PRO A 81 10.36 2.50 -13.64
CA PRO A 81 9.51 3.25 -14.57
C PRO A 81 8.03 3.29 -14.19
N LEU A 82 7.55 2.36 -13.35
CA LEU A 82 6.18 2.42 -12.83
C LEU A 82 5.90 3.69 -12.04
N LEU A 83 6.93 4.28 -11.42
CA LEU A 83 6.77 5.54 -10.70
C LEU A 83 6.39 6.70 -11.60
N MET A 84 6.55 6.53 -12.92
CA MET A 84 6.10 7.49 -13.93
C MET A 84 4.78 7.09 -14.58
N ASN A 85 4.20 5.96 -14.21
CA ASN A 85 2.94 5.48 -14.77
C ASN A 85 1.77 6.09 -14.00
N PRO A 86 0.85 6.83 -14.66
CA PRO A 86 -0.26 7.48 -13.96
C PRO A 86 -1.21 6.52 -13.26
N ASP A 87 -1.54 5.39 -13.89
CA ASP A 87 -2.46 4.41 -13.30
C ASP A 87 -1.88 3.81 -12.02
N PHE A 88 -0.58 3.55 -12.01
CA PHE A 88 0.12 3.03 -10.85
C PHE A 88 0.22 4.08 -9.73
N MET A 89 0.74 5.26 -10.07
CA MET A 89 1.03 6.30 -9.07
C MET A 89 -0.22 6.94 -8.50
N ASN A 90 -1.24 7.18 -9.32
CA ASN A 90 -2.48 7.75 -8.82
C ASN A 90 -3.17 6.81 -7.84
N PHE A 91 -3.20 5.51 -8.16
CA PHE A 91 -3.77 4.53 -7.24
C PHE A 91 -2.98 4.49 -5.93
N LEU A 92 -1.64 4.40 -5.99
CA LEU A 92 -0.80 4.32 -4.81
C LEU A 92 -0.97 5.55 -3.91
N THR A 93 -0.91 6.73 -4.50
CA THR A 93 -1.00 8.00 -3.77
C THR A 93 -2.35 8.16 -3.06
N GLU A 94 -3.44 7.74 -3.70
CA GLU A 94 -4.79 7.86 -3.12
C GLU A 94 -5.12 6.70 -2.17
N ALA A 95 -4.59 5.51 -2.42
CA ALA A 95 -4.90 4.33 -1.61
C ALA A 95 -4.18 4.34 -0.26
N ILE A 96 -2.91 4.73 -0.21
CA ILE A 96 -2.12 4.72 1.02
C ILE A 96 -2.83 5.46 2.15
N PRO A 97 -3.29 6.71 1.98
CA PRO A 97 -3.98 7.43 3.06
C PRO A 97 -5.26 6.75 3.52
N CYS A 98 -5.98 6.10 2.61
CA CYS A 98 -7.23 5.42 2.95
C CYS A 98 -7.00 4.13 3.74
N LEU A 99 -5.88 3.45 3.46
CA LEU A 99 -5.54 2.19 4.11
C LEU A 99 -4.85 2.39 5.48
N TYR A 100 -4.30 3.57 5.70
CA TYR A 100 -3.60 3.90 6.93
C TYR A 100 -4.52 3.80 8.13
N GLY A 101 -4.01 3.25 9.22
CA GLY A 101 -4.76 3.13 10.46
C GLY A 101 -3.88 3.20 11.69
N GLU A 102 -4.45 3.66 12.79
CA GLU A 102 -3.83 3.70 14.10
C GLU A 102 -4.59 2.81 15.06
N VAL A 103 -3.89 2.27 16.04
CA VAL A 103 -4.53 1.44 17.07
C VAL A 103 -4.77 2.28 18.31
N GLU A 104 -6.06 2.42 18.67
CA GLU A 104 -6.48 3.10 19.88
C GLU A 104 -7.39 2.18 20.67
N ASN A 105 -7.09 1.99 21.97
CA ASN A 105 -7.91 1.18 22.88
C ASN A 105 -8.23 -0.21 22.32
N GLY A 106 -7.26 -0.85 21.67
CA GLY A 106 -7.41 -2.17 21.07
C GLY A 106 -8.19 -2.22 19.78
N ARG A 107 -8.51 -1.08 19.19
CA ARG A 107 -9.23 -0.98 17.92
C ARG A 107 -8.36 -0.30 16.87
N LEU A 108 -8.46 -0.77 15.63
CA LEU A 108 -7.85 -0.10 14.50
C LEU A 108 -8.80 1.00 14.02
N ILE A 109 -8.32 2.24 14.08
CA ILE A 109 -9.05 3.39 13.59
C ILE A 109 -8.37 3.84 12.31
N GLN A 110 -9.14 3.85 11.22
CA GLN A 110 -8.66 4.31 9.91
C GLN A 110 -9.26 5.67 9.61
N ASN A 111 -8.69 6.37 8.67
CA ASN A 111 -9.29 7.53 8.01
C ASN A 111 -8.88 8.89 8.51
N GLU A 112 -7.98 8.97 9.44
CA GLU A 112 -7.51 10.27 9.91
C GLU A 112 -6.53 10.93 8.94
N LEU A 113 -5.94 10.14 8.03
CA LEU A 113 -4.94 10.63 7.11
C LEU A 113 -5.57 10.94 5.75
N THR A 114 -5.59 12.22 5.37
CA THR A 114 -6.02 12.64 4.04
C THR A 114 -4.84 12.54 3.07
N ALA A 115 -5.11 12.54 1.76
CA ALA A 115 -4.05 12.56 0.76
C ALA A 115 -3.11 13.76 0.96
N GLU A 116 -3.66 14.92 1.29
CA GLU A 116 -2.88 16.11 1.57
C GLU A 116 -2.03 15.93 2.82
N THR A 117 -2.62 15.43 3.89
CA THR A 117 -1.90 15.18 5.14
C THR A 117 -0.82 14.12 4.94
N ALA A 118 -1.12 13.06 4.20
CA ALA A 118 -0.17 12.01 3.92
C ALA A 118 1.06 12.53 3.17
N SER A 119 0.85 13.38 2.17
CA SER A 119 1.96 13.92 1.38
C SER A 119 2.88 14.83 2.21
N LEU A 120 2.36 15.38 3.30
CA LEU A 120 3.13 16.21 4.22
C LEU A 120 3.78 15.41 5.35
N ALA A 121 3.35 14.16 5.56
CA ALA A 121 3.94 13.32 6.58
C ALA A 121 5.38 12.95 6.21
N PRO A 122 6.33 13.04 7.15
CA PRO A 122 7.73 12.76 6.83
C PRO A 122 7.99 11.36 6.27
N TRP A 123 7.18 10.38 6.65
CA TRP A 123 7.35 9.00 6.21
C TRP A 123 6.65 8.67 4.91
N PHE A 124 5.79 9.56 4.39
CA PHE A 124 4.98 9.24 3.20
C PHE A 124 5.85 8.99 1.97
N GLY A 125 6.88 9.80 1.79
CA GLY A 125 7.81 9.64 0.67
C GLY A 125 8.50 8.28 0.64
N ASP A 126 8.78 7.72 1.81
CA ASP A 126 9.45 6.42 1.93
C ASP A 126 8.53 5.25 1.54
N LEU A 127 7.21 5.49 1.54
CA LEU A 127 6.22 4.48 1.14
C LEU A 127 5.92 4.49 -0.34
N ILE A 128 6.25 5.58 -1.05
CA ILE A 128 6.03 5.65 -2.49
C ILE A 128 7.22 4.98 -3.19
N ASP A 129 7.30 3.68 -3.05
CA ASP A 129 8.31 2.87 -3.73
C ASP A 129 7.70 1.57 -4.26
N ILE A 130 8.44 0.93 -5.15
CA ILE A 130 8.01 -0.32 -5.78
C ILE A 130 7.87 -1.45 -4.76
N GLY A 131 8.77 -1.52 -3.79
CA GLY A 131 8.74 -2.57 -2.79
C GLY A 131 7.48 -2.52 -1.94
N PHE A 132 7.11 -1.35 -1.48
CA PHE A 132 5.90 -1.19 -0.67
C PHE A 132 4.63 -1.43 -1.48
N PHE A 133 4.57 -0.93 -2.70
CA PHE A 133 3.44 -1.20 -3.58
C PHE A 133 3.24 -2.69 -3.81
N SER A 134 4.33 -3.40 -4.05
CA SER A 134 4.28 -4.84 -4.25
C SER A 134 3.75 -5.57 -3.02
N GLU A 135 4.14 -5.13 -1.82
CA GLU A 135 3.60 -5.67 -0.58
C GLU A 135 2.09 -5.39 -0.43
N LEU A 136 1.66 -4.18 -0.76
CA LEU A 136 0.23 -3.84 -0.72
C LEU A 136 -0.57 -4.74 -1.65
N PHE A 137 -0.07 -4.96 -2.86
CA PHE A 137 -0.72 -5.82 -3.83
C PHE A 137 -0.85 -7.24 -3.36
N TYR A 138 0.25 -7.78 -2.86
CA TYR A 138 0.25 -9.14 -2.35
C TYR A 138 -0.74 -9.31 -1.21
N GLU A 139 -0.75 -8.38 -0.27
CA GLU A 139 -1.66 -8.43 0.89
C GLU A 139 -3.12 -8.33 0.46
N PHE A 140 -3.43 -7.47 -0.51
CA PHE A 140 -4.78 -7.32 -1.02
C PHE A 140 -5.28 -8.62 -1.67
N ASN A 141 -4.49 -9.21 -2.53
CA ASN A 141 -4.85 -10.43 -3.21
C ASN A 141 -4.99 -11.60 -2.23
N ARG A 142 -4.12 -11.68 -1.24
CA ARG A 142 -4.18 -12.68 -0.19
C ARG A 142 -5.44 -12.55 0.64
N SER A 143 -5.81 -11.34 1.00
CA SER A 143 -7.03 -11.08 1.79
C SER A 143 -8.29 -11.46 1.02
N ARG A 144 -8.34 -11.18 -0.26
CA ARG A 144 -9.46 -11.54 -1.12
C ARG A 144 -9.60 -13.06 -1.27
N ALA A 145 -8.51 -13.75 -1.42
CA ALA A 145 -8.53 -15.21 -1.55
C ALA A 145 -8.94 -15.89 -0.25
N LYS A 146 -8.58 -15.31 0.89
CA LYS A 146 -8.79 -15.89 2.20
C LYS A 146 -10.26 -15.99 2.59
N VAL A 147 -11.05 -14.95 2.30
CA VAL A 147 -12.45 -14.90 2.70
C VAL A 147 -13.27 -16.05 2.11
N PRO A 148 -13.23 -16.35 0.79
CA PRO A 148 -13.94 -17.51 0.25
C PRO A 148 -13.47 -18.83 0.81
N GLN A 149 -12.18 -18.98 1.09
CA GLN A 149 -11.63 -20.22 1.65
C GLN A 149 -12.12 -20.47 3.07
N ASP A 150 -12.19 -19.43 3.89
CA ASP A 150 -12.67 -19.53 5.26
C ASP A 150 -14.16 -19.93 5.30
N ARG A 151 -14.96 -19.48 4.34
CA ARG A 151 -16.36 -19.85 4.21
C ARG A 151 -16.54 -21.30 3.76
N LYS A 152 -15.63 -21.81 2.94
CA LYS A 152 -15.71 -23.16 2.40
C LYS A 152 -15.32 -24.21 3.42
N LYS A 153 -14.38 -23.92 4.28
CA LYS A 153 -13.89 -24.87 5.28
C LYS A 153 -14.98 -25.47 6.16
N PRO A 154 -15.87 -24.69 6.77
CA PRO A 154 -16.93 -25.25 7.59
C PRO A 154 -17.88 -26.15 6.79
N GLN A 155 -18.15 -25.84 5.55
CA GLN A 155 -19.00 -26.64 4.69
C GLN A 155 -18.37 -27.98 4.33
N ALA A 156 -17.07 -28.01 4.14
CA ALA A 156 -16.36 -29.25 3.80
C ALA A 156 -16.31 -30.24 4.97
N LYS A 157 -16.49 -29.77 6.19
CA LYS A 157 -16.48 -30.62 7.39
C LYS A 157 -17.85 -31.18 7.73
N SER A 158 -18.87 -30.66 7.17
CA SER A 158 -20.25 -31.15 7.40
C SER A 158 -20.60 -32.26 6.44
#